data_e8081c87bc78ec945153884824b641ea
#
_entry.id   e8081c87bc78ec945153884824b641ea
#
_cell.length_a   1.000
_cell.length_b   1.000
_cell.length_c   1.000
_cell.angle_alpha   90.00
_cell.angle_beta   90.00
_cell.angle_gamma   90.00
#
_symmetry.space_group_name_H-M   'P 1'
#
loop_
_entity.id
_entity.type
_entity.pdbx_description
1 polymer ?
#
loop_
_entity_poly.entity_id
_entity_poly.type
_entity_poly.pdbx_seq_one_letter_code
_entity_poly.pdbx_strand_id
1 'polypeptide(L)'
;LHRHFYNAVNSGIKFLTMEVSSQALKYKRTMGITFDVGAFLNIGIDHISDVEHEDFEDYFESKLKLIGQSKTVCINRDIEEFDKVLELSKGAEKTVTFGFEKDADIMAYNVVYSDTDITFMASSDTFDEEFEIGIPGYFNVENALCAIAVCSSLNIPLEYIRKGLAEA
;
A
#
# COMPACT_ATOMS: atom_id res chain seq x y z
N LEU A 1 -8.35 -18.39 -7.18
CA LEU A 1 -7.24 -17.86 -6.41
C LEU A 1 -6.20 -18.94 -6.09
N HIS A 2 -6.52 -20.02 -5.35
CA HIS A 2 -5.58 -21.09 -4.97
C HIS A 2 -4.82 -21.71 -6.16
N ARG A 3 -5.49 -21.90 -7.32
CA ARG A 3 -4.82 -22.39 -8.53
C ARG A 3 -3.72 -21.44 -9.02
N HIS A 4 -3.92 -20.12 -8.92
CA HIS A 4 -2.90 -19.15 -9.31
C HIS A 4 -1.72 -19.18 -8.35
N PHE A 5 -1.96 -19.30 -7.04
CA PHE A 5 -0.89 -19.48 -6.07
C PHE A 5 -0.09 -20.76 -6.29
N TYR A 6 -0.77 -21.88 -6.54
CA TYR A 6 -0.10 -23.12 -6.88
C TYR A 6 0.80 -22.97 -8.12
N ASN A 7 0.30 -22.33 -9.18
CA ASN A 7 1.07 -22.09 -10.40
C ASN A 7 2.27 -21.16 -10.13
N ALA A 8 2.09 -20.09 -9.34
CA ALA A 8 3.16 -19.15 -8.98
C ALA A 8 4.30 -19.88 -8.25
N VAL A 9 3.96 -20.69 -7.25
CA VAL A 9 4.96 -21.49 -6.50
C VAL A 9 5.71 -22.43 -7.43
N ASN A 10 5.01 -23.17 -8.29
CA ASN A 10 5.64 -24.12 -9.22
C ASN A 10 6.47 -23.44 -10.32
N SER A 11 6.21 -22.16 -10.60
CA SER A 11 6.98 -21.37 -11.57
C SER A 11 8.20 -20.67 -10.93
N GLY A 12 8.45 -20.88 -9.62
CA GLY A 12 9.57 -20.27 -8.91
C GLY A 12 9.43 -18.76 -8.69
N ILE A 13 8.22 -18.22 -8.78
CA ILE A 13 7.93 -16.81 -8.50
C ILE A 13 8.14 -16.56 -7.02
N LYS A 14 8.95 -15.54 -6.69
CA LYS A 14 9.30 -15.18 -5.30
C LYS A 14 8.33 -14.19 -4.68
N PHE A 15 7.76 -13.31 -5.47
CA PHE A 15 6.84 -12.26 -5.02
C PHE A 15 5.57 -12.30 -5.85
N LEU A 16 4.44 -12.07 -5.22
CA LEU A 16 3.14 -11.94 -5.85
C LEU A 16 2.43 -10.73 -5.27
N THR A 17 2.07 -9.81 -6.14
CA THR A 17 1.25 -8.65 -5.78
C THR A 17 -0.20 -8.94 -6.15
N MET A 18 -1.11 -8.58 -5.25
CA MET A 18 -2.54 -8.80 -5.46
C MET A 18 -3.34 -7.58 -5.01
N GLU A 19 -4.17 -7.06 -5.88
CA GLU A 19 -5.20 -6.11 -5.49
C GLU A 19 -6.30 -6.83 -4.69
N VAL A 20 -6.66 -6.28 -3.54
CA VAL A 20 -7.69 -6.82 -2.66
C VAL A 20 -8.80 -5.80 -2.48
N SER A 21 -9.90 -5.97 -3.23
CA SER A 21 -11.04 -5.08 -3.11
C SER A 21 -11.78 -5.24 -1.78
N SER A 22 -12.46 -4.18 -1.33
CA SER A 22 -13.32 -4.21 -0.15
C SER A 22 -14.38 -5.31 -0.24
N GLN A 23 -14.95 -5.54 -1.42
CA GLN A 23 -15.88 -6.65 -1.66
C GLN A 23 -15.21 -8.01 -1.49
N ALA A 24 -13.95 -8.19 -1.94
CA ALA A 24 -13.25 -9.46 -1.73
C ALA A 24 -13.09 -9.77 -0.23
N LEU A 25 -12.86 -8.76 0.58
CA LEU A 25 -12.78 -8.86 2.04
C LEU A 25 -14.16 -9.07 2.67
N LYS A 26 -15.18 -8.31 2.23
CA LYS A 26 -16.58 -8.47 2.69
C LYS A 26 -17.07 -9.90 2.49
N TYR A 27 -16.89 -10.43 1.30
CA TYR A 27 -17.32 -11.79 0.94
C TYR A 27 -16.29 -12.89 1.26
N LYS A 28 -15.28 -12.58 2.08
CA LYS A 28 -14.26 -13.55 2.57
C LYS A 28 -13.54 -14.31 1.46
N ARG A 29 -13.36 -13.69 0.27
CA ARG A 29 -12.67 -14.32 -0.88
C ARG A 29 -11.17 -14.54 -0.62
N THR A 30 -10.61 -13.83 0.37
CA THR A 30 -9.21 -13.95 0.83
C THR A 30 -9.10 -14.75 2.13
N MET A 31 -10.19 -15.39 2.59
CA MET A 31 -10.16 -16.15 3.83
C MET A 31 -9.10 -17.28 3.80
N GLY A 32 -8.30 -17.36 4.86
CA GLY A 32 -7.20 -18.34 4.95
C GLY A 32 -5.91 -17.92 4.26
N ILE A 33 -5.85 -16.69 3.71
CA ILE A 33 -4.62 -16.10 3.21
C ILE A 33 -4.04 -15.22 4.29
N THR A 34 -2.74 -15.34 4.53
CA THR A 34 -1.96 -14.39 5.31
C THR A 34 -1.00 -13.70 4.36
N PHE A 35 -1.11 -12.39 4.25
CA PHE A 35 -0.21 -11.56 3.45
C PHE A 35 1.06 -11.26 4.25
N ASP A 36 2.22 -11.31 3.61
CA ASP A 36 3.46 -10.86 4.24
C ASP A 36 3.43 -9.34 4.45
N VAL A 37 2.89 -8.60 3.48
CA VAL A 37 2.65 -7.16 3.59
C VAL A 37 1.26 -6.83 3.04
N GLY A 38 0.46 -6.12 3.82
CA GLY A 38 -0.78 -5.47 3.38
C GLY A 38 -0.61 -3.96 3.36
N ALA A 39 -1.12 -3.29 2.32
CA ALA A 39 -1.05 -1.85 2.19
C ALA A 39 -2.45 -1.23 2.26
N PHE A 40 -2.62 -0.24 3.14
CA PHE A 40 -3.80 0.60 3.26
C PHE A 40 -3.47 1.97 2.69
N LEU A 41 -3.80 2.17 1.42
CA LEU A 41 -3.36 3.33 0.65
C LEU A 41 -4.28 4.54 0.86
N ASN A 42 -5.56 4.36 0.58
CA ASN A 42 -6.57 5.41 0.72
C ASN A 42 -7.95 4.81 0.96
N ILE A 43 -8.87 5.67 1.38
CA ILE A 43 -10.28 5.40 1.44
C ILE A 43 -11.01 6.67 1.01
N GLY A 44 -12.02 6.52 0.15
CA GLY A 44 -12.85 7.63 -0.34
C GLY A 44 -14.32 7.24 -0.26
N ILE A 45 -15.21 8.18 -0.55
CA ILE A 45 -16.66 7.93 -0.61
C ILE A 45 -17.00 7.26 -1.95
N ASP A 46 -16.30 6.19 -2.29
CA ASP A 46 -16.55 5.36 -3.46
C ASP A 46 -17.16 4.02 -3.05
N HIS A 47 -17.69 3.27 -3.98
CA HIS A 47 -18.25 1.94 -3.75
C HIS A 47 -19.47 1.84 -2.81
N ILE A 48 -20.14 2.97 -2.54
CA ILE A 48 -21.41 2.96 -1.80
C ILE A 48 -22.55 2.83 -2.79
N SER A 49 -23.18 1.66 -2.83
CA SER A 49 -24.30 1.35 -3.72
C SER A 49 -25.07 0.12 -3.21
N ASP A 50 -26.28 -0.07 -3.71
CA ASP A 50 -27.13 -1.22 -3.34
C ASP A 50 -26.49 -2.60 -3.61
N VAL A 51 -25.44 -2.66 -4.42
CA VAL A 51 -24.78 -3.91 -4.82
C VAL A 51 -23.36 -4.08 -4.25
N GLU A 52 -22.78 -3.05 -3.64
CA GLU A 52 -21.42 -3.09 -3.11
C GLU A 52 -21.39 -2.97 -1.59
N HIS A 53 -21.57 -1.76 -1.08
CA HIS A 53 -21.59 -1.47 0.36
C HIS A 53 -22.80 -0.63 0.70
N GLU A 54 -23.46 -0.96 1.82
CA GLU A 54 -24.67 -0.28 2.30
C GLU A 54 -24.39 1.18 2.67
N ASP A 55 -23.23 1.42 3.27
CA ASP A 55 -22.74 2.73 3.68
C ASP A 55 -21.20 2.77 3.77
N PHE A 56 -20.67 3.93 4.16
CA PHE A 56 -19.23 4.13 4.33
C PHE A 56 -18.65 3.25 5.44
N GLU A 57 -19.37 3.01 6.52
CA GLU A 57 -18.87 2.18 7.63
C GLU A 57 -18.70 0.72 7.19
N ASP A 58 -19.69 0.15 6.50
CA ASP A 58 -19.57 -1.21 5.91
C ASP A 58 -18.40 -1.31 4.92
N TYR A 59 -18.20 -0.28 4.10
CA TYR A 59 -17.07 -0.21 3.19
C TYR A 59 -15.75 -0.16 3.95
N PHE A 60 -15.63 0.74 4.92
CA PHE A 60 -14.41 0.92 5.71
C PHE A 60 -14.08 -0.32 6.54
N GLU A 61 -15.05 -0.86 7.30
CA GLU A 61 -14.87 -2.08 8.08
C GLU A 61 -14.45 -3.28 7.19
N SER A 62 -14.97 -3.32 5.98
CA SER A 62 -14.57 -4.36 5.01
C SER A 62 -13.11 -4.21 4.61
N LYS A 63 -12.62 -3.00 4.32
CA LYS A 63 -11.19 -2.75 4.02
C LYS A 63 -10.28 -3.05 5.21
N LEU A 64 -10.72 -2.74 6.42
CA LEU A 64 -9.95 -2.99 7.64
C LEU A 64 -9.63 -4.48 7.88
N LYS A 65 -10.41 -5.40 7.30
CA LYS A 65 -10.12 -6.85 7.39
C LYS A 65 -8.77 -7.24 6.80
N LEU A 66 -8.22 -6.44 5.86
CA LEU A 66 -6.89 -6.66 5.30
C LEU A 66 -5.81 -6.58 6.38
N ILE A 67 -5.96 -5.67 7.34
CA ILE A 67 -5.02 -5.48 8.45
C ILE A 67 -4.87 -6.78 9.23
N GLY A 68 -5.99 -7.41 9.61
CA GLY A 68 -5.99 -8.67 10.35
C GLY A 68 -5.48 -9.89 9.55
N GLN A 69 -5.27 -9.74 8.24
CA GLN A 69 -4.73 -10.78 7.36
C GLN A 69 -3.27 -10.51 6.96
N SER A 70 -2.63 -9.48 7.51
CA SER A 70 -1.28 -9.04 7.12
C SER A 70 -0.31 -9.11 8.28
N LYS A 71 0.91 -9.63 8.06
CA LYS A 71 1.98 -9.62 9.05
C LYS A 71 2.56 -8.23 9.24
N THR A 72 2.89 -7.57 8.13
CA THR A 72 3.28 -6.16 8.10
C THR A 72 2.17 -5.35 7.46
N VAL A 73 1.86 -4.18 8.03
CA VAL A 73 0.85 -3.26 7.50
C VAL A 73 1.53 -1.95 7.12
N CYS A 74 1.42 -1.55 5.85
CA CYS A 74 1.84 -0.24 5.37
C CYS A 74 0.62 0.68 5.32
N ILE A 75 0.66 1.84 5.97
CA ILE A 75 -0.48 2.75 6.12
C ILE A 75 -0.12 4.13 5.59
N ASN A 76 -0.96 4.69 4.73
CA ASN A 76 -0.86 6.09 4.35
C ASN A 76 -1.20 6.98 5.56
N ARG A 77 -0.25 7.84 5.97
CA ARG A 77 -0.38 8.75 7.11
C ARG A 77 -1.36 9.89 6.85
N ASP A 78 -1.58 10.21 5.58
CA ASP A 78 -2.32 11.39 5.14
C ASP A 78 -3.84 11.14 4.98
N ILE A 79 -4.32 9.93 5.26
CA ILE A 79 -5.77 9.62 5.23
C ILE A 79 -6.49 10.13 6.48
N GLU A 80 -7.74 10.54 6.32
CA GLU A 80 -8.57 11.07 7.40
C GLU A 80 -8.75 10.06 8.55
N GLU A 81 -8.89 8.78 8.22
CA GLU A 81 -9.12 7.69 9.17
C GLU A 81 -7.84 7.08 9.75
N PHE A 82 -6.69 7.75 9.60
CA PHE A 82 -5.38 7.22 9.97
C PHE A 82 -5.34 6.64 11.39
N ASP A 83 -5.80 7.38 12.38
CA ASP A 83 -5.74 6.97 13.78
C ASP A 83 -6.49 5.65 14.04
N LYS A 84 -7.65 5.46 13.38
CA LYS A 84 -8.44 4.22 13.48
C LYS A 84 -7.71 3.04 12.82
N VAL A 85 -7.12 3.26 11.66
CA VAL A 85 -6.33 2.24 10.94
C VAL A 85 -5.09 1.87 11.72
N LEU A 86 -4.37 2.86 12.26
CA LEU A 86 -3.18 2.66 13.08
C LEU A 86 -3.48 1.88 14.36
N GLU A 87 -4.57 2.20 15.04
CA GLU A 87 -4.97 1.48 16.27
C GLU A 87 -5.19 -0.02 15.98
N LEU A 88 -5.86 -0.34 14.89
CA LEU A 88 -6.12 -1.73 14.49
C LEU A 88 -4.85 -2.46 14.02
N SER A 89 -3.88 -1.73 13.50
CA SER A 89 -2.60 -2.31 13.06
C SER A 89 -1.68 -2.74 14.20
N LYS A 90 -1.97 -2.36 15.46
CA LYS A 90 -1.21 -2.80 16.64
C LYS A 90 -1.18 -4.32 16.82
N GLY A 91 -2.09 -5.05 16.20
CA GLY A 91 -2.10 -6.52 16.17
C GLY A 91 -1.16 -7.14 15.13
N ALA A 92 -0.61 -6.37 14.21
CA ALA A 92 0.36 -6.81 13.22
C ALA A 92 1.77 -6.96 13.84
N GLU A 93 2.63 -7.74 13.20
CA GLU A 93 4.02 -7.90 13.62
C GLU A 93 4.82 -6.60 13.44
N LYS A 94 4.47 -5.82 12.41
CA LYS A 94 5.08 -4.54 12.08
C LYS A 94 4.08 -3.61 11.41
N THR A 95 4.15 -2.32 11.75
CA THR A 95 3.46 -1.25 11.04
C THR A 95 4.50 -0.31 10.46
N VAL A 96 4.29 0.15 9.24
CA VAL A 96 5.11 1.15 8.53
C VAL A 96 4.17 2.20 7.98
N THR A 97 4.40 3.46 8.33
CA THR A 97 3.62 4.59 7.85
C THR A 97 4.33 5.28 6.69
N PHE A 98 3.58 5.78 5.73
CA PHE A 98 4.13 6.55 4.60
C PHE A 98 3.21 7.73 4.26
N GLY A 99 3.74 8.79 3.71
CA GLY A 99 2.96 9.97 3.34
C GLY A 99 3.78 11.24 3.22
N PHE A 100 3.12 12.39 3.28
CA PHE A 100 3.76 13.70 3.28
C PHE A 100 3.95 14.27 4.70
N GLU A 101 3.25 13.73 5.68
CA GLU A 101 3.36 14.17 7.07
C GLU A 101 4.72 13.78 7.65
N LYS A 102 5.30 14.73 8.43
CA LYS A 102 6.68 14.63 8.96
C LYS A 102 6.89 13.50 9.96
N ASP A 103 5.84 12.95 10.52
CA ASP A 103 5.87 11.83 11.44
C ASP A 103 5.62 10.46 10.77
N ALA A 104 5.56 10.42 9.43
CA ALA A 104 5.56 9.18 8.70
C ALA A 104 6.95 8.50 8.71
N ASP A 105 6.99 7.17 8.80
CA ASP A 105 8.25 6.40 8.72
C ASP A 105 8.95 6.57 7.37
N ILE A 106 8.18 6.78 6.30
CA ILE A 106 8.68 7.10 4.96
C ILE A 106 7.94 8.34 4.47
N MET A 107 8.64 9.46 4.36
CA MET A 107 8.07 10.75 4.03
C MET A 107 8.57 11.25 2.67
N ALA A 108 7.65 11.75 1.82
CA ALA A 108 8.03 12.49 0.62
C ALA A 108 8.14 13.99 0.85
N TYR A 109 9.09 14.61 0.16
CA TYR A 109 9.26 16.06 0.14
C TYR A 109 9.93 16.52 -1.15
N ASN A 110 10.00 17.84 -1.39
CA ASN A 110 10.59 18.41 -2.61
C ASN A 110 10.02 17.81 -3.91
N VAL A 111 8.70 17.66 -3.98
CA VAL A 111 8.04 17.08 -5.15
C VAL A 111 8.03 18.07 -6.30
N VAL A 112 8.54 17.64 -7.45
CA VAL A 112 8.58 18.40 -8.70
C VAL A 112 7.77 17.66 -9.75
N TYR A 113 6.79 18.35 -10.33
CA TYR A 113 5.93 17.82 -11.37
C TYR A 113 6.37 18.33 -12.73
N SER A 114 6.48 17.43 -13.70
CA SER A 114 6.59 17.76 -15.12
C SER A 114 5.38 17.26 -15.90
N ASP A 115 5.37 17.46 -17.20
CA ASP A 115 4.30 16.96 -18.08
C ASP A 115 4.35 15.43 -18.25
N THR A 116 5.49 14.80 -17.98
CA THR A 116 5.76 13.39 -18.28
C THR A 116 6.13 12.57 -17.05
N ASP A 117 6.65 13.20 -16.01
CA ASP A 117 7.23 12.53 -14.84
C ASP A 117 7.04 13.35 -13.56
N ILE A 118 7.31 12.71 -12.45
CA ILE A 118 7.36 13.36 -11.14
C ILE A 118 8.64 12.91 -10.47
N THR A 119 9.44 13.86 -9.97
CA THR A 119 10.58 13.59 -9.11
C THR A 119 10.27 14.05 -7.68
N PHE A 120 10.75 13.30 -6.70
CA PHE A 120 10.57 13.64 -5.29
C PHE A 120 11.68 13.02 -4.44
N MET A 121 11.97 13.66 -3.31
CA MET A 121 12.78 13.06 -2.27
C MET A 121 11.90 12.18 -1.40
N ALA A 122 12.40 11.01 -1.02
CA ALA A 122 11.79 10.21 0.03
C ALA A 122 12.83 9.87 1.10
N SER A 123 12.46 10.08 2.36
CA SER A 123 13.32 9.84 3.52
C SER A 123 12.70 8.88 4.51
N SER A 124 13.56 8.13 5.18
CA SER A 124 13.25 7.26 6.31
C SER A 124 14.44 7.24 7.29
N ASP A 125 14.39 6.44 8.33
CA ASP A 125 15.54 6.22 9.23
C ASP A 125 16.76 5.61 8.54
N THR A 126 16.59 5.02 7.34
CA THR A 126 17.63 4.24 6.65
C THR A 126 18.08 4.83 5.32
N PHE A 127 17.32 5.74 4.74
CA PHE A 127 17.66 6.39 3.47
C PHE A 127 17.08 7.80 3.36
N ASP A 128 17.69 8.61 2.50
CA ASP A 128 17.20 9.91 2.05
C ASP A 128 17.62 10.09 0.60
N GLU A 129 16.74 9.70 -0.33
CA GLU A 129 17.06 9.50 -1.74
C GLU A 129 16.01 10.12 -2.66
N GLU A 130 16.44 10.48 -3.88
CA GLU A 130 15.56 10.94 -4.94
C GLU A 130 14.96 9.77 -5.70
N PHE A 131 13.66 9.89 -5.99
CA PHE A 131 12.88 8.95 -6.80
C PHE A 131 12.24 9.68 -7.97
N GLU A 132 12.06 8.94 -9.06
CA GLU A 132 11.36 9.37 -10.27
C GLU A 132 10.27 8.35 -10.61
N ILE A 133 9.11 8.85 -11.05
CA ILE A 133 8.02 8.05 -11.59
C ILE A 133 7.58 8.62 -12.93
N GLY A 134 7.45 7.77 -13.96
CA GLY A 134 7.05 8.15 -15.31
C GLY A 134 5.54 8.37 -15.51
N ILE A 135 4.79 8.50 -14.43
CA ILE A 135 3.35 8.66 -14.46
C ILE A 135 2.96 10.01 -13.85
N PRO A 136 2.38 10.95 -14.60
CA PRO A 136 1.94 12.25 -14.07
C PRO A 136 0.72 12.09 -13.16
N GLY A 137 0.53 13.04 -12.24
CA GLY A 137 -0.62 13.10 -11.33
C GLY A 137 -0.23 13.03 -9.86
N TYR A 138 -0.75 13.97 -9.07
CA TYR A 138 -0.39 14.17 -7.66
C TYR A 138 -0.49 12.90 -6.81
N PHE A 139 -1.57 12.14 -6.98
CA PHE A 139 -1.81 10.89 -6.22
C PHE A 139 -0.79 9.78 -6.51
N ASN A 140 -0.01 9.90 -7.58
CA ASN A 140 1.01 8.88 -7.91
C ASN A 140 2.24 8.96 -6.99
N VAL A 141 2.47 10.07 -6.31
CA VAL A 141 3.50 10.13 -5.25
C VAL A 141 3.12 9.25 -4.07
N GLU A 142 1.85 9.27 -3.64
CA GLU A 142 1.36 8.38 -2.58
C GLU A 142 1.42 6.91 -3.00
N ASN A 143 1.08 6.61 -4.26
CA ASN A 143 1.21 5.26 -4.81
C ASN A 143 2.67 4.79 -4.81
N ALA A 144 3.60 5.67 -5.18
CA ALA A 144 5.04 5.39 -5.15
C ALA A 144 5.56 5.21 -3.72
N LEU A 145 5.15 6.05 -2.77
CA LEU A 145 5.49 5.89 -1.35
C LEU A 145 4.97 4.57 -0.79
N CYS A 146 3.76 4.17 -1.16
CA CYS A 146 3.22 2.86 -0.82
C CYS A 146 4.10 1.73 -1.37
N ALA A 147 4.50 1.81 -2.63
CA ALA A 147 5.40 0.82 -3.23
C ALA A 147 6.77 0.78 -2.53
N ILE A 148 7.35 1.94 -2.18
CA ILE A 148 8.59 2.04 -1.40
C ILE A 148 8.41 1.36 -0.03
N ALA A 149 7.33 1.65 0.69
CA ALA A 149 7.05 1.09 2.01
C ALA A 149 6.91 -0.44 1.96
N VAL A 150 6.15 -0.96 1.00
CA VAL A 150 5.96 -2.41 0.80
C VAL A 150 7.28 -3.09 0.45
N CYS A 151 8.01 -2.57 -0.53
CA CYS A 151 9.27 -3.16 -1.00
C CYS A 151 10.36 -3.11 0.09
N SER A 152 10.48 -1.98 0.80
CA SER A 152 11.40 -1.84 1.93
C SER A 152 11.08 -2.81 3.06
N SER A 153 9.80 -3.04 3.34
CA SER A 153 9.34 -4.02 4.33
C SER A 153 9.72 -5.47 3.95
N LEU A 154 9.88 -5.74 2.67
CA LEU A 154 10.33 -7.03 2.13
C LEU A 154 11.86 -7.10 1.94
N ASN A 155 12.61 -6.10 2.41
CA ASN A 155 14.05 -5.97 2.27
C ASN A 155 14.52 -5.97 0.80
N ILE A 156 13.71 -5.43 -0.12
CA ILE A 156 14.13 -5.20 -1.50
C ILE A 156 15.17 -4.06 -1.49
N PRO A 157 16.35 -4.23 -2.10
CA PRO A 157 17.35 -3.17 -2.17
C PRO A 157 16.82 -1.91 -2.88
N LEU A 158 17.17 -0.74 -2.35
CA LEU A 158 16.64 0.55 -2.79
C LEU A 158 16.87 0.82 -4.29
N GLU A 159 17.99 0.35 -4.83
CA GLU A 159 18.31 0.47 -6.27
C GLU A 159 17.24 -0.20 -7.16
N TYR A 160 16.69 -1.34 -6.75
CA TYR A 160 15.63 -2.02 -7.50
C TYR A 160 14.28 -1.33 -7.35
N ILE A 161 14.01 -0.75 -6.18
CA ILE A 161 12.79 0.05 -5.94
C ILE A 161 12.82 1.28 -6.86
N ARG A 162 13.93 2.03 -6.87
CA ARG A 162 14.10 3.20 -7.74
C ARG A 162 13.94 2.85 -9.22
N LYS A 163 14.60 1.77 -9.64
CA LYS A 163 14.49 1.31 -11.03
C LYS A 163 13.06 0.93 -11.39
N GLY A 164 12.37 0.18 -10.53
CA GLY A 164 10.99 -0.23 -10.78
C GLY A 164 10.02 0.95 -10.85
N LEU A 165 10.21 1.99 -10.05
CA LEU A 165 9.39 3.20 -10.08
C LEU A 165 9.64 4.05 -11.34
N ALA A 166 10.90 4.17 -11.76
CA ALA A 166 11.25 4.92 -12.97
C ALA A 166 10.78 4.24 -14.28
N GLU A 167 10.56 2.92 -14.25
CA GLU A 167 10.06 2.12 -15.39
C GLU A 167 8.52 1.94 -15.38
N ALA A 168 7.80 2.51 -14.40
CA ALA A 168 6.37 2.36 -14.21
C ALA A 168 5.54 3.22 -15.19
#